data_013c9ff80b9a28c9af8dbeff1fc73270
#
_entry.id   013c9ff80b9a28c9af8dbeff1fc73270
#
_cell.length_a   1.000
_cell.length_b   1.000
_cell.length_c   1.000
_cell.angle_alpha   90.00
_cell.angle_beta   90.00
_cell.angle_gamma   90.00
#
_symmetry.space_group_name_H-M   'P 1'
#
loop_
_entity.id
_entity.type
_entity.pdbx_description
1 polymer ?
#
loop_
_entity_poly.entity_id
_entity_poly.type
_entity_poly.pdbx_seq_one_letter_code
_entity_poly.pdbx_strand_id
1 'polypeptide(L)'
;MSFRFQRSDERKHHGGLEHGSCMAKDLDWMRERFEELSKSGLNWDPPVLESANAPRVVINGKETIMLSANNYLNLSTHPKVVEASIEATRRYGAGSGSVRAIAGTMDLHLEAERVAADFKGVEAALIYSAGYTANVGLIPTLVNGKEDVIISDELNHGSIIDGVRLTKAQRAVYPHNDVGALEAVLKENQDAKRKLIITDGVFSMDGDIAPLDEIVDVAEEYDAMVFVDDCHGEGVLGDGRGIVAHFGLQGRVDFEVGSYSKAMGVQGGIVAGTEQMRLHALNHSRSWLLSGSQPPGVAAAQKAAVEVIIDEPEHVRRLWDNTDYFRRELESLGFDTGVSTTPIIPVMCGESTTAKRLSLAMRDSGVMVGAIVFPMVARDKARVRTQMSAGLSREDLDEVLHAFEKAGKSIGLI
;
A
#
# COMPACT_ATOMS: atom_id res chain seq x y z
N MET A 1 -10.74 27.48 1.48
CA MET A 1 -11.97 27.97 2.18
C MET A 1 -11.99 27.34 3.57
N SER A 2 -11.89 28.17 4.61
CA SER A 2 -11.80 27.74 6.01
C SER A 2 -13.17 27.27 6.47
N PHE A 3 -13.30 26.01 6.86
CA PHE A 3 -14.48 25.52 7.54
C PHE A 3 -14.52 26.09 8.97
N ARG A 4 -15.32 27.13 9.16
CA ARG A 4 -15.74 27.59 10.50
C ARG A 4 -16.83 26.63 10.99
N PHE A 5 -16.56 25.88 12.05
CA PHE A 5 -17.62 25.27 12.87
C PHE A 5 -18.52 26.39 13.43
N GLN A 6 -19.70 26.55 12.85
CA GLN A 6 -20.76 27.34 13.50
C GLN A 6 -21.28 26.56 14.72
N ARG A 7 -21.05 27.12 15.90
CA ARG A 7 -21.73 26.68 17.10
C ARG A 7 -23.21 27.07 16.99
N SER A 8 -24.11 26.10 16.86
CA SER A 8 -25.52 26.28 17.15
C SER A 8 -25.71 26.11 18.63
N ASP A 9 -25.91 27.26 19.34
CA ASP A 9 -26.45 27.29 20.69
C ASP A 9 -27.96 27.04 20.62
N GLU A 10 -28.36 25.80 20.90
CA GLU A 10 -29.69 25.49 21.41
C GLU A 10 -29.60 24.30 22.36
N ARG A 11 -29.26 24.59 23.64
CA ARG A 11 -29.49 23.65 24.74
C ARG A 11 -30.83 23.91 25.36
N LYS A 12 -31.84 23.09 25.06
CA LYS A 12 -33.04 22.96 25.90
C LYS A 12 -32.74 22.01 27.06
N HIS A 13 -33.00 22.47 28.24
CA HIS A 13 -32.89 21.79 29.52
C HIS A 13 -33.64 20.45 29.54
N HIS A 14 -32.93 19.36 29.86
CA HIS A 14 -33.54 18.24 30.59
C HIS A 14 -32.60 17.81 31.73
N GLY A 15 -33.21 17.75 32.89
CA GLY A 15 -32.91 17.19 34.19
C GLY A 15 -31.50 16.72 34.52
N GLY A 16 -30.99 17.26 35.62
CA GLY A 16 -29.65 17.03 36.13
C GLY A 16 -29.33 15.56 36.44
N LEU A 17 -28.19 15.13 35.96
CA LEU A 17 -27.29 14.24 36.65
C LEU A 17 -26.05 15.08 36.95
N GLU A 18 -25.80 15.35 38.22
CA GLU A 18 -24.50 15.88 38.66
C GLU A 18 -23.44 14.86 38.34
N HIS A 19 -22.81 15.00 37.16
CA HIS A 19 -21.54 14.34 36.89
C HIS A 19 -20.52 15.02 37.79
N GLY A 20 -20.13 14.33 38.87
CA GLY A 20 -18.96 14.69 39.65
C GLY A 20 -17.82 15.03 38.68
N SER A 21 -17.17 16.19 38.91
CA SER A 21 -16.07 16.67 38.09
C SER A 21 -14.94 15.63 38.14
N CYS A 22 -15.01 14.67 37.24
CA CYS A 22 -13.82 13.96 36.83
C CYS A 22 -12.94 15.01 36.19
N MET A 23 -11.88 15.45 36.88
CA MET A 23 -10.91 16.36 36.30
C MET A 23 -10.39 15.69 35.04
N ALA A 24 -10.89 16.12 33.89
CA ALA A 24 -10.35 15.71 32.61
C ALA A 24 -8.84 16.03 32.67
N LYS A 25 -8.01 15.03 32.43
CA LYS A 25 -6.56 15.26 32.33
C LYS A 25 -6.34 16.38 31.33
N ASP A 26 -5.40 17.26 31.63
CA ASP A 26 -4.98 18.28 30.69
C ASP A 26 -4.39 17.61 29.43
N LEU A 27 -5.10 17.75 28.32
CA LEU A 27 -4.72 17.23 27.01
C LEU A 27 -4.28 18.36 26.04
N ASP A 28 -4.01 19.55 26.58
CA ASP A 28 -3.63 20.73 25.80
C ASP A 28 -2.36 20.48 24.96
N TRP A 29 -1.46 19.62 25.45
CA TRP A 29 -0.28 19.20 24.68
C TRP A 29 -0.60 18.58 23.31
N MET A 30 -1.74 17.89 23.16
CA MET A 30 -2.17 17.34 21.86
C MET A 30 -2.58 18.45 20.91
N ARG A 31 -3.27 19.48 21.42
CA ARG A 31 -3.65 20.65 20.64
C ARG A 31 -2.42 21.46 20.24
N GLU A 32 -1.50 21.72 21.16
CA GLU A 32 -0.24 22.42 20.90
C GLU A 32 0.58 21.72 19.81
N ARG A 33 0.71 20.40 19.90
CA ARG A 33 1.42 19.61 18.87
C ARG A 33 0.72 19.66 17.51
N PHE A 34 -0.61 19.64 17.47
CA PHE A 34 -1.36 19.82 16.22
C PHE A 34 -1.17 21.22 15.63
N GLU A 35 -1.15 22.25 16.46
CA GLU A 35 -0.92 23.62 16.04
C GLU A 35 0.52 23.79 15.46
N GLU A 36 1.52 23.14 16.06
CA GLU A 36 2.88 23.10 15.53
C GLU A 36 2.94 22.45 14.14
N LEU A 37 2.30 21.27 13.98
CA LEU A 37 2.18 20.60 12.67
C LEU A 37 1.45 21.48 11.66
N SER A 38 0.38 22.16 12.06
CA SER A 38 -0.40 23.04 11.19
C SER A 38 0.41 24.26 10.75
N LYS A 39 1.16 24.89 11.67
CA LYS A 39 2.06 26.02 11.35
C LYS A 39 3.17 25.65 10.38
N SER A 40 3.67 24.42 10.49
CA SER A 40 4.71 23.88 9.57
C SER A 40 4.11 23.33 8.27
N GLY A 41 2.78 23.27 8.14
CA GLY A 41 2.09 22.68 6.99
C GLY A 41 2.29 21.16 6.86
N LEU A 42 2.55 20.48 7.97
CA LEU A 42 2.75 19.02 8.04
C LEU A 42 1.53 18.26 8.58
N ASN A 43 0.47 18.98 8.96
CA ASN A 43 -0.79 18.34 9.35
C ASN A 43 -1.47 17.68 8.16
N TRP A 44 -2.12 16.55 8.42
CA TRP A 44 -2.98 15.90 7.45
C TRP A 44 -4.36 16.56 7.42
N ASP A 45 -4.85 16.86 6.23
CA ASP A 45 -6.20 17.29 5.92
C ASP A 45 -6.71 16.46 4.73
N PRO A 46 -7.17 15.22 4.97
CA PRO A 46 -7.51 14.30 3.90
C PRO A 46 -8.75 14.80 3.13
N PRO A 47 -8.73 14.75 1.79
CA PRO A 47 -9.90 15.07 0.99
C PRO A 47 -10.99 14.04 1.22
N VAL A 48 -12.25 14.52 1.26
CA VAL A 48 -13.42 13.65 1.36
C VAL A 48 -13.94 13.34 -0.04
N LEU A 49 -13.96 12.04 -0.39
CA LEU A 49 -14.58 11.58 -1.62
C LEU A 49 -16.10 11.50 -1.43
N GLU A 50 -16.84 12.14 -2.31
CA GLU A 50 -18.31 12.18 -2.32
C GLU A 50 -18.88 11.21 -3.39
N SER A 51 -18.02 10.39 -3.98
CA SER A 51 -18.33 9.34 -4.96
C SER A 51 -17.51 8.10 -4.70
N ALA A 52 -17.74 7.04 -5.49
CA ALA A 52 -16.85 5.88 -5.52
C ALA A 52 -15.43 6.30 -5.95
N ASN A 53 -14.40 5.57 -5.48
CA ASN A 53 -13.02 5.77 -5.92
C ASN A 53 -12.83 5.15 -7.31
N ALA A 54 -12.94 5.99 -8.33
CA ALA A 54 -12.84 5.69 -9.74
C ALA A 54 -11.88 6.69 -10.41
N PRO A 55 -11.59 6.58 -11.73
CA PRO A 55 -10.77 7.55 -12.46
C PRO A 55 -11.24 9.00 -12.32
N ARG A 56 -12.55 9.21 -12.30
CA ARG A 56 -13.17 10.50 -11.97
C ARG A 56 -13.95 10.36 -10.66
N VAL A 57 -13.71 11.27 -9.74
CA VAL A 57 -14.32 11.32 -8.40
C VAL A 57 -14.93 12.68 -8.14
N VAL A 58 -15.80 12.77 -7.13
CA VAL A 58 -16.32 14.07 -6.65
C VAL A 58 -15.63 14.42 -5.34
N ILE A 59 -15.00 15.60 -5.29
CA ILE A 59 -14.34 16.15 -4.11
C ILE A 59 -14.83 17.58 -3.93
N ASN A 60 -15.47 17.91 -2.79
CA ASN A 60 -16.06 19.22 -2.54
C ASN A 60 -17.02 19.67 -3.65
N GLY A 61 -17.88 18.77 -4.11
CA GLY A 61 -18.85 19.02 -5.18
C GLY A 61 -18.27 19.22 -6.58
N LYS A 62 -16.96 18.98 -6.79
CA LYS A 62 -16.29 19.12 -8.10
C LYS A 62 -15.82 17.78 -8.62
N GLU A 63 -16.08 17.50 -9.88
CA GLU A 63 -15.48 16.37 -10.57
C GLU A 63 -13.96 16.58 -10.68
N THR A 64 -13.21 15.54 -10.40
CA THR A 64 -11.75 15.56 -10.27
C THR A 64 -11.17 14.26 -10.81
N ILE A 65 -10.14 14.33 -11.66
CA ILE A 65 -9.41 13.15 -12.14
C ILE A 65 -8.48 12.66 -11.04
N MET A 66 -8.56 11.37 -10.69
CA MET A 66 -7.85 10.77 -9.56
C MET A 66 -6.54 10.12 -10.00
N LEU A 67 -5.42 10.70 -9.60
CA LEU A 67 -4.06 10.16 -9.80
C LEU A 67 -3.30 9.93 -8.49
N SER A 68 -4.01 9.87 -7.36
CA SER A 68 -3.44 9.60 -6.04
C SER A 68 -3.92 8.30 -5.41
N ALA A 69 -4.85 7.59 -6.05
CA ALA A 69 -5.37 6.33 -5.54
C ALA A 69 -4.49 5.16 -5.98
N ASN A 70 -4.36 4.16 -5.11
CA ASN A 70 -3.66 2.91 -5.45
C ASN A 70 -4.56 1.91 -6.20
N ASN A 71 -5.72 2.31 -6.68
CA ASN A 71 -6.69 1.47 -7.40
C ASN A 71 -6.24 1.23 -8.86
N TYR A 72 -5.06 0.62 -9.02
CA TYR A 72 -4.37 0.47 -10.31
C TYR A 72 -5.24 -0.17 -11.41
N LEU A 73 -5.98 -1.23 -11.07
CA LEU A 73 -6.82 -1.95 -12.02
C LEU A 73 -8.26 -1.44 -12.07
N ASN A 74 -8.61 -0.45 -11.24
CA ASN A 74 -9.97 0.10 -11.11
C ASN A 74 -11.02 -0.96 -10.70
N LEU A 75 -10.63 -1.95 -9.91
CA LEU A 75 -11.52 -3.05 -9.50
C LEU A 75 -12.45 -2.70 -8.34
N SER A 76 -12.23 -1.60 -7.63
CA SER A 76 -13.10 -1.18 -6.51
C SER A 76 -14.55 -0.94 -6.92
N THR A 77 -14.79 -0.65 -8.20
CA THR A 77 -16.13 -0.42 -8.79
C THR A 77 -16.50 -1.49 -9.80
N HIS A 78 -15.70 -2.56 -9.94
CA HIS A 78 -15.97 -3.62 -10.90
C HIS A 78 -17.25 -4.38 -10.55
N PRO A 79 -18.20 -4.58 -11.49
CA PRO A 79 -19.51 -5.19 -11.19
C PRO A 79 -19.43 -6.56 -10.51
N LYS A 80 -18.53 -7.45 -10.97
CA LYS A 80 -18.33 -8.78 -10.37
C LYS A 80 -17.88 -8.68 -8.91
N VAL A 81 -16.95 -7.75 -8.60
CA VAL A 81 -16.41 -7.55 -7.25
C VAL A 81 -17.46 -6.98 -6.30
N VAL A 82 -18.22 -5.97 -6.79
CA VAL A 82 -19.32 -5.36 -6.03
C VAL A 82 -20.43 -6.36 -5.74
N GLU A 83 -20.88 -7.11 -6.75
CA GLU A 83 -21.98 -8.07 -6.57
C GLU A 83 -21.58 -9.24 -5.65
N ALA A 84 -20.37 -9.77 -5.77
CA ALA A 84 -19.86 -10.80 -4.86
C ALA A 84 -19.89 -10.31 -3.38
N SER A 85 -19.51 -9.06 -3.13
CA SER A 85 -19.59 -8.46 -1.80
C SER A 85 -21.04 -8.36 -1.28
N ILE A 86 -21.96 -7.92 -2.14
CA ILE A 86 -23.39 -7.77 -1.80
C ILE A 86 -24.03 -9.13 -1.48
N GLU A 87 -23.82 -10.12 -2.34
CA GLU A 87 -24.38 -11.47 -2.17
C GLU A 87 -23.87 -12.14 -0.89
N ALA A 88 -22.55 -12.06 -0.64
CA ALA A 88 -21.97 -12.59 0.58
C ALA A 88 -22.50 -11.89 1.82
N THR A 89 -22.68 -10.57 1.79
CA THR A 89 -23.26 -9.82 2.91
C THR A 89 -24.70 -10.21 3.15
N ARG A 90 -25.50 -10.43 2.11
CA ARG A 90 -26.88 -10.92 2.24
C ARG A 90 -26.97 -12.32 2.87
N ARG A 91 -26.04 -13.21 2.51
CA ARG A 91 -26.03 -14.60 2.95
C ARG A 91 -25.47 -14.79 4.36
N TYR A 92 -24.37 -14.11 4.69
CA TYR A 92 -23.60 -14.35 5.91
C TYR A 92 -23.70 -13.22 6.94
N GLY A 93 -24.32 -12.09 6.60
CA GLY A 93 -24.41 -10.90 7.46
C GLY A 93 -23.23 -9.94 7.28
N ALA A 94 -23.21 -8.88 8.09
CA ALA A 94 -22.26 -7.77 7.98
C ALA A 94 -20.84 -8.11 8.50
N GLY A 95 -20.69 -9.16 9.30
CA GLY A 95 -19.41 -9.53 9.89
C GLY A 95 -19.44 -10.91 10.52
N SER A 96 -18.26 -11.42 10.91
CA SER A 96 -18.11 -12.77 11.50
C SER A 96 -18.44 -12.83 13.00
N GLY A 97 -18.42 -11.70 13.69
CA GLY A 97 -18.63 -11.61 15.14
C GLY A 97 -17.54 -12.25 16.00
N SER A 98 -16.41 -12.69 15.42
CA SER A 98 -15.32 -13.37 16.11
C SER A 98 -13.98 -13.19 15.40
N VAL A 99 -12.91 -13.64 16.06
CA VAL A 99 -11.59 -13.80 15.43
C VAL A 99 -11.51 -15.11 14.64
N ARG A 100 -10.64 -15.18 13.62
CA ARG A 100 -10.47 -16.34 12.74
C ARG A 100 -10.23 -17.65 13.52
N ALA A 101 -9.39 -17.58 14.55
CA ALA A 101 -8.96 -18.77 15.31
C ALA A 101 -10.07 -19.40 16.20
N ILE A 102 -11.14 -18.67 16.54
CA ILE A 102 -12.18 -19.18 17.46
C ILE A 102 -13.45 -19.57 16.70
N ALA A 103 -14.16 -18.59 16.12
CA ALA A 103 -15.44 -18.83 15.45
C ALA A 103 -15.68 -17.90 14.24
N GLY A 104 -14.65 -17.17 13.79
CA GLY A 104 -14.74 -16.19 12.72
C GLY A 104 -14.24 -16.68 11.36
N THR A 105 -13.80 -17.94 11.24
CA THR A 105 -13.45 -18.53 9.94
C THR A 105 -14.70 -19.02 9.22
N MET A 106 -14.97 -18.44 8.07
CA MET A 106 -16.05 -18.84 7.15
C MET A 106 -15.45 -19.56 5.94
N ASP A 107 -16.28 -20.33 5.24
CA ASP A 107 -15.90 -20.99 3.98
C ASP A 107 -15.34 -19.98 2.94
N LEU A 108 -15.95 -18.80 2.83
CA LEU A 108 -15.49 -17.72 1.95
C LEU A 108 -14.04 -17.30 2.20
N HIS A 109 -13.57 -17.30 3.46
CA HIS A 109 -12.18 -16.99 3.75
C HIS A 109 -11.23 -18.05 3.18
N LEU A 110 -11.59 -19.34 3.35
CA LEU A 110 -10.78 -20.45 2.84
C LEU A 110 -10.78 -20.50 1.31
N GLU A 111 -11.93 -20.19 0.69
CA GLU A 111 -12.02 -20.09 -0.77
C GLU A 111 -11.14 -18.95 -1.31
N ALA A 112 -11.18 -17.77 -0.69
CA ALA A 112 -10.36 -16.64 -1.10
C ALA A 112 -8.85 -16.94 -0.92
N GLU A 113 -8.46 -17.59 0.19
CA GLU A 113 -7.08 -18.04 0.44
C GLU A 113 -6.62 -19.05 -0.63
N ARG A 114 -7.47 -20.02 -0.97
CA ARG A 114 -7.17 -21.01 -2.01
C ARG A 114 -7.00 -20.38 -3.39
N VAL A 115 -7.96 -19.53 -3.81
CA VAL A 115 -7.90 -18.84 -5.11
C VAL A 115 -6.65 -17.97 -5.22
N ALA A 116 -6.25 -17.31 -4.14
CA ALA A 116 -5.05 -16.51 -4.10
C ALA A 116 -3.78 -17.35 -4.19
N ALA A 117 -3.71 -18.50 -3.50
CA ALA A 117 -2.59 -19.44 -3.59
C ALA A 117 -2.44 -20.01 -5.01
N ASP A 118 -3.56 -20.44 -5.61
CA ASP A 118 -3.60 -20.92 -6.99
C ASP A 118 -3.12 -19.86 -7.99
N PHE A 119 -3.57 -18.61 -7.82
CA PHE A 119 -3.18 -17.48 -8.67
C PHE A 119 -1.68 -17.16 -8.59
N LYS A 120 -1.13 -17.16 -7.38
CA LYS A 120 0.30 -16.91 -7.18
C LYS A 120 1.19 -18.13 -7.50
N GLY A 121 0.60 -19.31 -7.66
CA GLY A 121 1.33 -20.54 -7.94
C GLY A 121 2.12 -21.06 -6.74
N VAL A 122 1.57 -20.92 -5.53
CA VAL A 122 2.16 -21.35 -4.26
C VAL A 122 1.28 -22.40 -3.55
N GLU A 123 1.83 -23.08 -2.53
CA GLU A 123 1.10 -24.14 -1.82
C GLU A 123 -0.07 -23.58 -0.99
N ALA A 124 0.09 -22.40 -0.40
CA ALA A 124 -0.90 -21.84 0.51
C ALA A 124 -0.84 -20.31 0.58
N ALA A 125 -1.96 -19.72 1.00
CA ALA A 125 -2.05 -18.32 1.33
C ALA A 125 -2.85 -18.14 2.63
N LEU A 126 -2.62 -17.01 3.31
CA LEU A 126 -3.35 -16.62 4.52
C LEU A 126 -3.74 -15.15 4.42
N ILE A 127 -5.04 -14.86 4.56
CA ILE A 127 -5.58 -13.50 4.46
C ILE A 127 -5.49 -12.79 5.80
N TYR A 128 -5.06 -11.52 5.75
CA TYR A 128 -5.01 -10.55 6.84
C TYR A 128 -5.94 -9.37 6.57
N SER A 129 -6.25 -8.59 7.61
CA SER A 129 -7.10 -7.40 7.47
C SER A 129 -6.47 -6.26 6.66
N ALA A 130 -5.15 -6.25 6.52
CA ALA A 130 -4.39 -5.29 5.70
C ALA A 130 -2.97 -5.82 5.45
N GLY A 131 -2.25 -5.31 4.43
CA GLY A 131 -0.83 -5.60 4.23
C GLY A 131 0.03 -5.16 5.44
N TYR A 132 -0.28 -4.01 6.04
CA TYR A 132 0.35 -3.57 7.28
C TYR A 132 0.27 -4.64 8.39
N THR A 133 -0.92 -5.21 8.62
CA THR A 133 -1.11 -6.24 9.65
C THR A 133 -0.46 -7.58 9.29
N ALA A 134 -0.28 -7.87 7.99
CA ALA A 134 0.49 -9.01 7.54
C ALA A 134 1.97 -8.87 7.92
N ASN A 135 2.58 -7.73 7.61
CA ASN A 135 3.99 -7.44 7.95
C ASN A 135 4.24 -7.47 9.47
N VAL A 136 3.51 -6.67 10.25
CA VAL A 136 3.70 -6.60 11.71
C VAL A 136 3.32 -7.90 12.43
N GLY A 137 2.52 -8.74 11.79
CA GLY A 137 2.09 -10.03 12.33
C GLY A 137 3.04 -11.17 12.01
N LEU A 138 3.59 -11.23 10.80
CA LEU A 138 4.41 -12.34 10.36
C LEU A 138 5.90 -12.17 10.71
N ILE A 139 6.50 -11.02 10.39
CA ILE A 139 7.93 -10.77 10.60
C ILE A 139 8.41 -11.18 12.01
N PRO A 140 7.72 -10.79 13.11
CA PRO A 140 8.17 -11.15 14.48
C PRO A 140 8.06 -12.64 14.80
N THR A 141 7.41 -13.42 13.94
CA THR A 141 7.25 -14.87 14.16
C THR A 141 8.34 -15.69 13.48
N LEU A 142 8.96 -15.14 12.43
CA LEU A 142 9.96 -15.83 11.61
C LEU A 142 11.34 -15.83 12.28
N VAL A 143 11.75 -14.68 12.75
CA VAL A 143 13.06 -14.46 13.40
C VAL A 143 12.87 -13.58 14.63
N ASN A 144 13.21 -14.10 15.82
CA ASN A 144 12.98 -13.39 17.08
C ASN A 144 14.02 -13.71 18.15
N GLY A 145 15.04 -14.49 17.84
CA GLY A 145 16.19 -14.78 18.71
C GLY A 145 17.26 -13.70 18.59
N LYS A 146 18.07 -13.51 19.62
CA LYS A 146 19.24 -12.62 19.58
C LYS A 146 20.33 -13.15 18.65
N GLU A 147 20.28 -14.44 18.34
CA GLU A 147 21.14 -15.15 17.40
C GLU A 147 20.66 -15.06 15.95
N ASP A 148 19.47 -14.52 15.71
CA ASP A 148 18.90 -14.32 14.40
C ASP A 148 19.25 -12.90 13.88
N VAL A 149 19.26 -12.70 12.57
CA VAL A 149 19.44 -11.38 11.93
C VAL A 149 18.36 -11.11 10.89
N ILE A 150 17.88 -9.87 10.87
CA ILE A 150 17.05 -9.31 9.80
C ILE A 150 17.92 -8.33 9.02
N ILE A 151 17.94 -8.49 7.70
CA ILE A 151 18.68 -7.65 6.76
C ILE A 151 17.66 -6.95 5.87
N SER A 152 17.52 -5.64 6.02
CA SER A 152 16.45 -4.84 5.43
C SER A 152 17.00 -3.83 4.44
N ASP A 153 16.34 -3.66 3.29
CA ASP A 153 16.56 -2.50 2.43
C ASP A 153 16.25 -1.21 3.19
N GLU A 154 17.05 -0.17 2.98
CA GLU A 154 16.94 1.11 3.71
C GLU A 154 15.65 1.88 3.40
N LEU A 155 15.01 1.65 2.25
CA LEU A 155 13.78 2.33 1.82
C LEU A 155 12.50 1.50 2.04
N ASN A 156 12.60 0.37 2.71
CA ASN A 156 11.45 -0.48 3.01
C ASN A 156 10.31 0.29 3.70
N HIS A 157 9.09 -0.15 3.40
CA HIS A 157 7.87 0.43 3.92
C HIS A 157 7.81 0.44 5.46
N GLY A 158 7.16 1.46 6.03
CA GLY A 158 7.03 1.65 7.48
C GLY A 158 6.46 0.46 8.23
N SER A 159 5.58 -0.35 7.64
CA SER A 159 5.04 -1.57 8.24
C SER A 159 6.09 -2.66 8.44
N ILE A 160 7.06 -2.75 7.54
CA ILE A 160 8.23 -3.65 7.67
C ILE A 160 9.09 -3.18 8.84
N ILE A 161 9.40 -1.87 8.87
CA ILE A 161 10.18 -1.27 9.97
C ILE A 161 9.51 -1.53 11.32
N ASP A 162 8.19 -1.38 11.41
CA ASP A 162 7.44 -1.65 12.63
C ASP A 162 7.42 -3.15 12.98
N GLY A 163 7.26 -4.03 12.00
CA GLY A 163 7.39 -5.48 12.18
C GLY A 163 8.77 -5.89 12.71
N VAL A 164 9.83 -5.33 12.15
CA VAL A 164 11.23 -5.54 12.58
C VAL A 164 11.45 -5.03 14.00
N ARG A 165 10.88 -3.90 14.38
CA ARG A 165 10.97 -3.35 15.75
C ARG A 165 10.33 -4.24 16.80
N LEU A 166 9.37 -5.07 16.45
CA LEU A 166 8.73 -6.02 17.36
C LEU A 166 9.59 -7.26 17.64
N THR A 167 10.71 -7.45 16.95
CA THR A 167 11.61 -8.60 17.13
C THR A 167 12.75 -8.31 18.12
N LYS A 168 13.38 -9.38 18.59
CA LYS A 168 14.65 -9.34 19.34
C LYS A 168 15.86 -9.69 18.48
N ALA A 169 15.65 -9.98 17.19
CA ALA A 169 16.69 -10.29 16.25
C ALA A 169 17.64 -9.10 16.07
N GLN A 170 18.87 -9.38 15.67
CA GLN A 170 19.81 -8.38 15.24
C GLN A 170 19.26 -7.71 13.95
N ARG A 171 19.61 -6.46 13.72
CA ARG A 171 19.11 -5.66 12.60
C ARG A 171 20.30 -5.13 11.82
N ALA A 172 20.31 -5.42 10.54
CA ALA A 172 21.23 -4.85 9.57
C ALA A 172 20.44 -4.19 8.45
N VAL A 173 20.98 -3.14 7.88
CA VAL A 173 20.37 -2.39 6.78
C VAL A 173 21.40 -2.31 5.66
N TYR A 174 20.97 -2.54 4.42
CA TYR A 174 21.80 -2.33 3.24
C TYR A 174 21.25 -1.16 2.41
N PRO A 175 22.13 -0.46 1.65
CA PRO A 175 21.72 0.64 0.78
C PRO A 175 20.72 0.15 -0.27
N HIS A 176 19.80 1.02 -0.62
CA HIS A 176 18.69 0.73 -1.51
C HIS A 176 19.13 0.05 -2.82
N ASN A 177 18.54 -1.15 -3.06
CA ASN A 177 18.79 -1.99 -4.24
C ASN A 177 20.28 -2.35 -4.52
N ASP A 178 21.15 -2.20 -3.52
CA ASP A 178 22.58 -2.55 -3.64
C ASP A 178 22.81 -4.01 -3.20
N VAL A 179 22.77 -4.93 -4.16
CA VAL A 179 22.98 -6.37 -3.92
C VAL A 179 24.40 -6.67 -3.46
N GLY A 180 25.40 -5.89 -3.91
CA GLY A 180 26.78 -6.05 -3.45
C GLY A 180 26.94 -5.70 -1.97
N ALA A 181 26.28 -4.64 -1.52
CA ALA A 181 26.23 -4.29 -0.11
C ALA A 181 25.41 -5.31 0.71
N LEU A 182 24.31 -5.84 0.17
CA LEU A 182 23.55 -6.94 0.80
C LEU A 182 24.45 -8.17 1.03
N GLU A 183 25.21 -8.57 0.01
CA GLU A 183 26.15 -9.70 0.14
C GLU A 183 27.22 -9.46 1.21
N ALA A 184 27.77 -8.23 1.29
CA ALA A 184 28.71 -7.87 2.34
C ALA A 184 28.10 -8.00 3.75
N VAL A 185 26.86 -7.55 3.94
CA VAL A 185 26.13 -7.69 5.21
C VAL A 185 25.87 -9.16 5.55
N LEU A 186 25.55 -10.01 4.57
CA LEU A 186 25.38 -11.44 4.76
C LEU A 186 26.67 -12.12 5.22
N LYS A 187 27.82 -11.76 4.61
CA LYS A 187 29.17 -12.23 5.01
C LYS A 187 29.50 -11.87 6.46
N GLU A 188 29.17 -10.66 6.89
CA GLU A 188 29.37 -10.20 8.28
C GLU A 188 28.50 -10.96 9.28
N ASN A 189 27.35 -11.48 8.83
CA ASN A 189 26.36 -12.18 9.66
C ASN A 189 26.26 -13.68 9.36
N GLN A 190 27.29 -14.28 8.75
CA GLN A 190 27.25 -15.69 8.35
C GLN A 190 26.99 -16.66 9.51
N ASP A 191 27.41 -16.32 10.73
CA ASP A 191 27.22 -17.14 11.93
C ASP A 191 25.82 -16.98 12.58
N ALA A 192 24.97 -16.12 12.04
CA ALA A 192 23.60 -15.97 12.53
C ALA A 192 22.82 -17.27 12.32
N LYS A 193 22.04 -17.66 13.32
CA LYS A 193 21.26 -18.91 13.31
C LYS A 193 20.20 -18.92 12.22
N ARG A 194 19.53 -17.80 12.03
CA ARG A 194 18.59 -17.56 10.92
C ARG A 194 18.86 -16.19 10.36
N LYS A 195 18.82 -16.11 9.05
CA LYS A 195 18.98 -14.87 8.30
C LYS A 195 17.68 -14.62 7.53
N LEU A 196 17.12 -13.42 7.63
CA LEU A 196 15.91 -13.01 6.91
C LEU A 196 16.19 -11.72 6.16
N ILE A 197 16.23 -11.80 4.84
CA ILE A 197 16.30 -10.64 3.96
C ILE A 197 14.87 -10.14 3.75
N ILE A 198 14.66 -8.83 3.87
CA ILE A 198 13.34 -8.21 3.64
C ILE A 198 13.50 -7.03 2.69
N THR A 199 12.68 -7.02 1.64
CA THR A 199 12.59 -5.93 0.67
C THR A 199 11.15 -5.65 0.25
N ASP A 200 10.82 -4.37 -0.05
CA ASP A 200 9.67 -4.08 -0.89
C ASP A 200 9.92 -4.63 -2.30
N GLY A 201 8.90 -5.13 -2.99
CA GLY A 201 8.99 -5.55 -4.38
C GLY A 201 8.97 -4.35 -5.33
N VAL A 202 8.07 -3.41 -5.07
CA VAL A 202 7.98 -2.12 -5.75
C VAL A 202 7.96 -1.02 -4.69
N PHE A 203 8.92 -0.11 -4.77
CA PHE A 203 9.07 0.98 -3.81
C PHE A 203 8.09 2.11 -4.10
N SER A 204 7.18 2.35 -3.17
CA SER A 204 6.00 3.18 -3.37
C SER A 204 6.25 4.66 -3.62
N MET A 205 7.45 5.17 -3.30
CA MET A 205 7.79 6.60 -3.43
C MET A 205 8.51 6.91 -4.74
N ASP A 206 9.26 5.96 -5.26
CA ASP A 206 10.08 6.09 -6.47
C ASP A 206 9.51 5.31 -7.66
N GLY A 207 8.78 4.22 -7.41
CA GLY A 207 8.18 3.40 -8.45
C GLY A 207 9.18 2.47 -9.14
N ASP A 208 10.33 2.23 -8.53
CA ASP A 208 11.32 1.27 -8.97
C ASP A 208 11.06 -0.13 -8.41
N ILE A 209 11.71 -1.11 -8.99
CA ILE A 209 11.53 -2.53 -8.69
C ILE A 209 12.80 -3.06 -8.01
N ALA A 210 12.64 -3.87 -6.96
CA ALA A 210 13.77 -4.57 -6.36
C ALA A 210 14.38 -5.57 -7.35
N PRO A 211 15.71 -5.71 -7.41
CA PRO A 211 16.40 -6.75 -8.18
C PRO A 211 16.25 -8.11 -7.48
N LEU A 212 15.00 -8.62 -7.45
CA LEU A 212 14.63 -9.77 -6.63
C LEU A 212 15.33 -11.06 -7.06
N ASP A 213 15.61 -11.23 -8.34
CA ASP A 213 16.37 -12.35 -8.88
C ASP A 213 17.80 -12.38 -8.32
N GLU A 214 18.52 -11.25 -8.33
CA GLU A 214 19.85 -11.15 -7.75
C GLU A 214 19.83 -11.30 -6.22
N ILE A 215 18.80 -10.76 -5.56
CA ILE A 215 18.62 -10.89 -4.09
C ILE A 215 18.41 -12.37 -3.72
N VAL A 216 17.59 -13.10 -4.47
CA VAL A 216 17.33 -14.53 -4.25
C VAL A 216 18.58 -15.37 -4.50
N ASP A 217 19.33 -15.09 -5.57
CA ASP A 217 20.59 -15.79 -5.86
C ASP A 217 21.59 -15.67 -4.69
N VAL A 218 21.78 -14.45 -4.18
CA VAL A 218 22.65 -14.22 -3.01
C VAL A 218 22.06 -14.85 -1.74
N ALA A 219 20.76 -14.81 -1.55
CA ALA A 219 20.10 -15.42 -0.37
C ALA A 219 20.36 -16.93 -0.29
N GLU A 220 20.27 -17.64 -1.43
CA GLU A 220 20.54 -19.06 -1.52
C GLU A 220 22.00 -19.42 -1.19
N GLU A 221 22.97 -18.59 -1.63
CA GLU A 221 24.40 -18.80 -1.30
C GLU A 221 24.69 -18.72 0.20
N TYR A 222 23.93 -17.89 0.93
CA TYR A 222 24.13 -17.65 2.37
C TYR A 222 23.11 -18.36 3.25
N ASP A 223 22.28 -19.26 2.74
CA ASP A 223 21.21 -19.94 3.48
C ASP A 223 20.33 -18.94 4.24
N ALA A 224 19.88 -17.88 3.54
CA ALA A 224 19.02 -16.84 4.04
C ALA A 224 17.61 -16.95 3.45
N MET A 225 16.59 -16.70 4.29
CA MET A 225 15.19 -16.63 3.85
C MET A 225 14.93 -15.28 3.18
N VAL A 226 14.06 -15.26 2.18
CA VAL A 226 13.62 -14.06 1.47
C VAL A 226 12.16 -13.75 1.78
N PHE A 227 11.92 -12.53 2.24
CA PHE A 227 10.60 -11.96 2.47
C PHE A 227 10.43 -10.74 1.54
N VAL A 228 9.45 -10.79 0.65
CA VAL A 228 9.14 -9.67 -0.24
C VAL A 228 7.77 -9.07 0.08
N ASP A 229 7.70 -7.76 0.27
CA ASP A 229 6.45 -7.00 0.32
C ASP A 229 6.09 -6.56 -1.11
N ASP A 230 5.23 -7.32 -1.72
CA ASP A 230 4.76 -7.10 -3.10
C ASP A 230 3.45 -6.30 -3.17
N CYS A 231 3.15 -5.51 -2.15
CA CYS A 231 1.90 -4.75 -2.06
C CYS A 231 1.66 -3.79 -3.24
N HIS A 232 2.69 -3.34 -3.93
CA HIS A 232 2.59 -2.49 -5.13
C HIS A 232 2.85 -3.23 -6.45
N GLY A 233 3.41 -4.43 -6.42
CA GLY A 233 3.61 -5.28 -7.59
C GLY A 233 2.44 -6.23 -7.84
N GLU A 234 1.73 -6.66 -6.78
CA GLU A 234 0.54 -7.50 -6.91
C GLU A 234 -0.56 -6.78 -7.72
N GLY A 235 -1.10 -7.45 -8.73
CA GLY A 235 -2.02 -6.87 -9.71
C GLY A 235 -1.35 -6.00 -10.78
N VAL A 236 -0.02 -5.81 -10.75
CA VAL A 236 0.74 -4.91 -11.63
C VAL A 236 1.80 -5.66 -12.44
N LEU A 237 2.69 -6.39 -11.77
CA LEU A 237 3.80 -7.13 -12.36
C LEU A 237 3.42 -8.59 -12.66
N GLY A 238 4.18 -9.27 -13.54
CA GLY A 238 4.05 -10.71 -13.79
C GLY A 238 2.63 -11.13 -14.19
N ASP A 239 2.02 -10.44 -15.14
CA ASP A 239 0.62 -10.62 -15.54
C ASP A 239 -0.38 -10.48 -14.38
N GLY A 240 -0.07 -9.59 -13.44
CA GLY A 240 -0.87 -9.32 -12.25
C GLY A 240 -0.56 -10.23 -11.05
N ARG A 241 0.30 -11.23 -11.20
CA ARG A 241 0.66 -12.16 -10.10
C ARG A 241 1.68 -11.58 -9.12
N GLY A 242 2.36 -10.51 -9.49
CA GLY A 242 3.34 -9.83 -8.66
C GLY A 242 4.79 -10.04 -9.08
N ILE A 243 5.71 -9.53 -8.25
CA ILE A 243 7.14 -9.48 -8.55
C ILE A 243 7.78 -10.88 -8.64
N VAL A 244 7.35 -11.83 -7.80
CA VAL A 244 7.87 -13.20 -7.82
C VAL A 244 7.60 -13.87 -9.18
N ALA A 245 6.39 -13.68 -9.72
CA ALA A 245 6.05 -14.16 -11.06
C ALA A 245 6.74 -13.37 -12.17
N HIS A 246 6.98 -12.08 -11.97
CA HIS A 246 7.68 -11.22 -12.92
C HIS A 246 9.10 -11.74 -13.23
N PHE A 247 9.81 -12.20 -12.21
CA PHE A 247 11.15 -12.77 -12.34
C PHE A 247 11.16 -14.31 -12.50
N GLY A 248 9.99 -14.98 -12.45
CA GLY A 248 9.92 -16.45 -12.56
C GLY A 248 10.51 -17.18 -11.35
N LEU A 249 10.38 -16.63 -10.16
CA LEU A 249 11.00 -17.08 -8.91
C LEU A 249 10.05 -17.90 -8.01
N GLN A 250 8.96 -18.45 -8.56
CA GLN A 250 8.04 -19.28 -7.80
C GLN A 250 8.78 -20.46 -7.14
N GLY A 251 8.58 -20.63 -5.84
CA GLY A 251 9.25 -21.65 -5.04
C GLY A 251 10.67 -21.29 -4.56
N ARG A 252 11.21 -20.11 -4.94
CA ARG A 252 12.50 -19.61 -4.47
C ARG A 252 12.39 -18.46 -3.46
N VAL A 253 11.22 -17.87 -3.31
CA VAL A 253 10.89 -16.84 -2.31
C VAL A 253 10.09 -17.49 -1.19
N ASP A 254 10.50 -17.30 0.07
CA ASP A 254 9.89 -17.97 1.22
C ASP A 254 8.56 -17.33 1.64
N PHE A 255 8.48 -15.99 1.59
CA PHE A 255 7.33 -15.23 2.05
C PHE A 255 7.04 -14.09 1.09
N GLU A 256 5.86 -14.12 0.48
CA GLU A 256 5.36 -13.05 -0.39
C GLU A 256 4.15 -12.39 0.29
N VAL A 257 4.25 -11.10 0.59
CA VAL A 257 3.15 -10.32 1.18
C VAL A 257 2.54 -9.43 0.12
N GLY A 258 1.21 -9.41 0.05
CA GLY A 258 0.46 -8.57 -0.86
C GLY A 258 -0.61 -7.73 -0.14
N SER A 259 -1.23 -6.82 -0.88
CA SER A 259 -2.31 -5.97 -0.38
C SER A 259 -3.45 -5.83 -1.37
N TYR A 260 -4.59 -6.37 -1.03
CA TYR A 260 -5.82 -6.20 -1.82
C TYR A 260 -6.33 -4.76 -1.87
N SER A 261 -5.87 -3.89 -0.96
CA SER A 261 -6.32 -2.49 -0.89
C SER A 261 -5.75 -1.58 -1.97
N LYS A 262 -4.98 -2.13 -2.92
CA LYS A 262 -4.37 -1.40 -4.03
C LYS A 262 -4.95 -1.87 -5.38
N ALA A 263 -4.23 -2.64 -6.17
CA ALA A 263 -4.69 -3.06 -7.49
C ALA A 263 -6.03 -3.81 -7.47
N MET A 264 -6.24 -4.66 -6.47
CA MET A 264 -7.49 -5.41 -6.30
C MET A 264 -8.69 -4.53 -5.88
N GLY A 265 -8.45 -3.31 -5.38
CA GLY A 265 -9.50 -2.36 -5.00
C GLY A 265 -10.36 -2.75 -3.80
N VAL A 266 -9.95 -3.75 -3.00
CA VAL A 266 -10.68 -4.30 -1.85
C VAL A 266 -9.80 -4.27 -0.62
N GLN A 267 -10.38 -4.05 0.58
CA GLN A 267 -9.60 -4.12 1.81
C GLN A 267 -8.98 -5.50 2.02
N GLY A 268 -7.73 -5.55 2.49
CA GLY A 268 -7.08 -6.78 2.93
C GLY A 268 -5.59 -6.82 2.69
N GLY A 269 -4.96 -7.81 3.31
CA GLY A 269 -3.59 -8.23 3.07
C GLY A 269 -3.55 -9.75 2.87
N ILE A 270 -2.48 -10.22 2.30
CA ILE A 270 -2.25 -11.64 2.07
C ILE A 270 -0.79 -11.97 2.36
N VAL A 271 -0.54 -13.17 2.85
CA VAL A 271 0.77 -13.79 2.85
C VAL A 271 0.67 -15.10 2.06
N ALA A 272 1.54 -15.27 1.10
CA ALA A 272 1.59 -16.41 0.21
C ALA A 272 2.95 -17.13 0.35
N GLY A 273 2.95 -18.47 0.24
CA GLY A 273 4.14 -19.29 0.39
C GLY A 273 3.80 -20.77 0.60
N THR A 274 4.58 -21.45 1.45
CA THR A 274 4.38 -22.89 1.74
C THR A 274 3.24 -23.13 2.72
N GLU A 275 2.72 -24.37 2.77
CA GLU A 275 1.75 -24.78 3.80
C GLU A 275 2.34 -24.68 5.22
N GLN A 276 3.64 -24.92 5.38
CA GLN A 276 4.33 -24.75 6.65
C GLN A 276 4.31 -23.29 7.11
N MET A 277 4.52 -22.34 6.19
CA MET A 277 4.37 -20.91 6.48
C MET A 277 2.96 -20.60 6.96
N ARG A 278 1.92 -21.08 6.26
CA ARG A 278 0.52 -20.87 6.63
C ARG A 278 0.22 -21.41 8.02
N LEU A 279 0.62 -22.66 8.30
CA LEU A 279 0.43 -23.29 9.62
C LEU A 279 1.19 -22.55 10.72
N HIS A 280 2.39 -22.06 10.44
CA HIS A 280 3.15 -21.24 11.38
C HIS A 280 2.45 -19.91 11.64
N ALA A 281 2.07 -19.18 10.61
CA ALA A 281 1.44 -17.87 10.70
C ALA A 281 0.10 -17.92 11.47
N LEU A 282 -0.78 -18.88 11.16
CA LEU A 282 -2.08 -18.99 11.82
C LEU A 282 -2.00 -19.35 13.32
N ASN A 283 -0.85 -19.90 13.78
CA ASN A 283 -0.65 -20.24 15.19
C ASN A 283 0.17 -19.18 15.97
N HIS A 284 0.92 -18.31 15.29
CA HIS A 284 1.86 -17.40 15.94
C HIS A 284 1.64 -15.93 15.60
N SER A 285 1.04 -15.61 14.45
CA SER A 285 0.82 -14.22 14.02
C SER A 285 -0.25 -13.53 14.85
N ARG A 286 0.19 -12.64 15.75
CA ARG A 286 -0.69 -11.97 16.71
C ARG A 286 -1.74 -11.08 16.04
N SER A 287 -1.39 -10.38 14.97
CA SER A 287 -2.33 -9.54 14.24
C SER A 287 -3.45 -10.35 13.57
N TRP A 288 -3.18 -11.59 13.20
CA TRP A 288 -4.17 -12.53 12.69
C TRP A 288 -5.02 -13.15 13.81
N LEU A 289 -4.36 -13.63 14.87
CA LEU A 289 -5.01 -14.32 15.99
C LEU A 289 -5.92 -13.40 16.82
N LEU A 290 -5.55 -12.13 16.98
CA LEU A 290 -6.16 -11.21 17.94
C LEU A 290 -7.03 -10.13 17.27
N SER A 291 -7.14 -10.13 15.94
CA SER A 291 -8.03 -9.24 15.19
C SER A 291 -9.33 -9.92 14.81
N GLY A 292 -10.42 -9.17 14.81
CA GLY A 292 -11.68 -9.63 14.23
C GLY A 292 -11.48 -10.11 12.80
N SER A 293 -12.17 -11.20 12.44
CA SER A 293 -12.17 -11.74 11.09
C SER A 293 -12.74 -10.71 10.10
N GLN A 294 -12.25 -10.74 8.89
CA GLN A 294 -12.79 -9.90 7.82
C GLN A 294 -14.28 -10.18 7.61
N PRO A 295 -15.08 -9.15 7.27
CA PRO A 295 -16.46 -9.34 6.86
C PRO A 295 -16.59 -10.29 5.65
N PRO A 296 -17.65 -11.11 5.58
CA PRO A 296 -17.84 -12.04 4.47
C PRO A 296 -17.91 -11.36 3.10
N GLY A 297 -18.50 -10.17 3.03
CA GLY A 297 -18.52 -9.36 1.81
C GLY A 297 -17.14 -8.96 1.33
N VAL A 298 -16.20 -8.71 2.25
CA VAL A 298 -14.80 -8.40 1.91
C VAL A 298 -14.10 -9.65 1.39
N ALA A 299 -14.24 -10.80 2.05
CA ALA A 299 -13.62 -12.05 1.61
C ALA A 299 -14.09 -12.48 0.21
N ALA A 300 -15.39 -12.38 -0.06
CA ALA A 300 -15.95 -12.66 -1.37
C ALA A 300 -15.45 -11.68 -2.45
N ALA A 301 -15.33 -10.39 -2.11
CA ALA A 301 -14.80 -9.40 -3.03
C ALA A 301 -13.32 -9.62 -3.34
N GLN A 302 -12.52 -10.05 -2.38
CA GLN A 302 -11.10 -10.42 -2.59
C GLN A 302 -10.97 -11.56 -3.59
N LYS A 303 -11.75 -12.64 -3.39
CA LYS A 303 -11.81 -13.76 -4.33
C LYS A 303 -12.19 -13.28 -5.72
N ALA A 304 -13.30 -12.53 -5.83
CA ALA A 304 -13.79 -12.03 -7.12
C ALA A 304 -12.77 -11.10 -7.82
N ALA A 305 -12.03 -10.29 -7.08
CA ALA A 305 -11.00 -9.43 -7.67
C ALA A 305 -9.85 -10.24 -8.29
N VAL A 306 -9.40 -11.31 -7.64
CA VAL A 306 -8.40 -12.23 -8.20
C VAL A 306 -8.96 -12.92 -9.46
N GLU A 307 -10.19 -13.43 -9.40
CA GLU A 307 -10.86 -14.07 -10.54
C GLU A 307 -10.99 -13.11 -11.73
N VAL A 308 -11.30 -11.84 -11.49
CA VAL A 308 -11.34 -10.81 -12.55
C VAL A 308 -9.98 -10.64 -13.21
N ILE A 309 -8.87 -10.60 -12.48
CA ILE A 309 -7.53 -10.49 -13.08
C ILE A 309 -7.21 -11.69 -13.96
N ILE A 310 -7.62 -12.88 -13.54
CA ILE A 310 -7.42 -14.13 -14.31
C ILE A 310 -8.27 -14.11 -15.60
N ASP A 311 -9.54 -13.77 -15.47
CA ASP A 311 -10.52 -13.85 -16.57
C ASP A 311 -10.41 -12.67 -17.54
N GLU A 312 -9.98 -11.49 -17.07
CA GLU A 312 -10.00 -10.21 -17.77
C GLU A 312 -8.59 -9.55 -17.76
N PRO A 313 -7.56 -10.21 -18.33
CA PRO A 313 -6.16 -9.72 -18.29
C PRO A 313 -5.96 -8.38 -19.01
N GLU A 314 -6.97 -7.87 -19.72
CA GLU A 314 -6.97 -6.55 -20.34
C GLU A 314 -6.85 -5.42 -19.33
N HIS A 315 -7.25 -5.61 -18.05
CA HIS A 315 -7.07 -4.60 -17.02
C HIS A 315 -5.57 -4.32 -16.79
N VAL A 316 -4.76 -5.37 -16.68
CA VAL A 316 -3.30 -5.24 -16.52
C VAL A 316 -2.69 -4.61 -17.77
N ARG A 317 -3.08 -5.05 -18.98
CA ARG A 317 -2.57 -4.47 -20.24
C ARG A 317 -2.87 -2.98 -20.34
N ARG A 318 -4.14 -2.56 -20.09
CA ARG A 318 -4.52 -1.14 -20.11
C ARG A 318 -3.77 -0.30 -19.09
N LEU A 319 -3.50 -0.86 -17.91
CA LEU A 319 -2.67 -0.19 -16.91
C LEU A 319 -1.30 0.18 -17.48
N TRP A 320 -0.64 -0.80 -18.12
CA TRP A 320 0.68 -0.58 -18.71
C TRP A 320 0.65 0.32 -19.95
N ASP A 321 -0.35 0.19 -20.83
CA ASP A 321 -0.55 1.10 -21.97
C ASP A 321 -0.73 2.56 -21.52
N ASN A 322 -1.49 2.77 -20.45
CA ASN A 322 -1.66 4.10 -19.85
C ASN A 322 -0.37 4.61 -19.21
N THR A 323 0.37 3.73 -18.53
CA THR A 323 1.64 4.04 -17.88
C THR A 323 2.69 4.50 -18.90
N ASP A 324 2.90 3.72 -19.95
CA ASP A 324 3.89 4.00 -20.97
C ASP A 324 3.56 5.28 -21.75
N TYR A 325 2.28 5.47 -22.05
CA TYR A 325 1.83 6.71 -22.70
C TYR A 325 2.09 7.92 -21.80
N PHE A 326 1.60 7.88 -20.57
CA PHE A 326 1.67 9.02 -19.67
C PHE A 326 3.11 9.41 -19.33
N ARG A 327 3.97 8.43 -19.04
CA ARG A 327 5.40 8.64 -18.76
C ARG A 327 6.08 9.31 -19.95
N ARG A 328 5.95 8.75 -21.14
CA ARG A 328 6.57 9.29 -22.36
C ARG A 328 6.14 10.75 -22.63
N GLU A 329 4.85 11.05 -22.50
CA GLU A 329 4.36 12.40 -22.74
C GLU A 329 4.82 13.38 -21.64
N LEU A 330 4.85 12.98 -20.36
CA LEU A 330 5.42 13.81 -19.28
C LEU A 330 6.89 14.16 -19.53
N GLU A 331 7.68 13.17 -19.91
CA GLU A 331 9.11 13.35 -20.23
C GLU A 331 9.28 14.27 -21.45
N SER A 332 8.42 14.14 -22.47
CA SER A 332 8.43 15.02 -23.64
C SER A 332 8.10 16.49 -23.31
N LEU A 333 7.31 16.73 -22.25
CA LEU A 333 7.04 18.06 -21.72
C LEU A 333 8.21 18.64 -20.90
N GLY A 334 9.23 17.83 -20.59
CA GLY A 334 10.42 18.24 -19.86
C GLY A 334 10.40 17.92 -18.36
N PHE A 335 9.43 17.12 -17.89
CA PHE A 335 9.42 16.66 -16.49
C PHE A 335 10.37 15.49 -16.27
N ASP A 336 11.02 15.50 -15.09
CA ASP A 336 11.85 14.39 -14.59
C ASP A 336 10.93 13.39 -13.86
N THR A 337 10.87 12.15 -14.35
CA THR A 337 10.08 11.05 -13.77
C THR A 337 10.90 10.12 -12.86
N GLY A 338 12.15 10.49 -12.57
CA GLY A 338 13.05 9.73 -11.70
C GLY A 338 13.43 8.37 -12.28
N VAL A 339 13.55 7.37 -11.40
CA VAL A 339 13.98 5.99 -11.75
C VAL A 339 12.82 5.03 -11.95
N SER A 340 11.60 5.53 -11.95
CA SER A 340 10.38 4.70 -12.02
C SER A 340 10.31 3.86 -13.29
N THR A 341 9.96 2.59 -13.11
CA THR A 341 9.66 1.64 -14.19
C THR A 341 8.26 1.04 -14.06
N THR A 342 7.41 1.55 -13.13
CA THR A 342 6.09 1.00 -12.81
C THR A 342 4.97 2.03 -13.02
N PRO A 343 3.70 1.69 -12.83
CA PRO A 343 2.58 2.63 -12.84
C PRO A 343 2.61 3.75 -11.78
N ILE A 344 3.58 3.75 -10.89
CA ILE A 344 3.87 4.86 -9.99
C ILE A 344 4.84 5.79 -10.72
N ILE A 345 4.39 6.96 -11.16
CA ILE A 345 5.22 7.90 -11.91
C ILE A 345 5.41 9.17 -11.08
N PRO A 346 6.56 9.35 -10.43
CA PRO A 346 6.86 10.59 -9.72
C PRO A 346 7.17 11.71 -10.71
N VAL A 347 6.80 12.93 -10.38
CA VAL A 347 7.29 14.16 -11.00
C VAL A 347 8.23 14.82 -10.01
N MET A 348 9.53 14.75 -10.27
CA MET A 348 10.55 15.22 -9.36
C MET A 348 10.53 16.75 -9.26
N CYS A 349 10.48 17.26 -8.03
CA CYS A 349 10.36 18.68 -7.75
C CYS A 349 11.55 19.25 -6.96
N GLY A 350 12.39 18.37 -6.38
CA GLY A 350 13.48 18.76 -5.50
C GLY A 350 12.96 19.30 -4.17
N GLU A 351 12.56 20.58 -4.16
CA GLU A 351 12.09 21.29 -2.97
C GLU A 351 10.64 20.92 -2.57
N SER A 352 10.40 20.78 -1.27
CA SER A 352 9.06 20.51 -0.71
C SER A 352 8.03 21.57 -1.06
N THR A 353 8.47 22.84 -1.14
CA THR A 353 7.62 23.98 -1.54
C THR A 353 7.18 23.89 -2.99
N THR A 354 8.06 23.46 -3.88
CA THR A 354 7.77 23.25 -5.31
C THR A 354 6.75 22.13 -5.50
N ALA A 355 6.95 20.98 -4.84
CA ALA A 355 6.01 19.86 -4.90
C ALA A 355 4.60 20.26 -4.39
N LYS A 356 4.52 21.03 -3.30
CA LYS A 356 3.23 21.53 -2.79
C LYS A 356 2.57 22.50 -3.75
N ARG A 357 3.34 23.42 -4.35
CA ARG A 357 2.82 24.38 -5.35
C ARG A 357 2.28 23.65 -6.58
N LEU A 358 3.02 22.63 -7.09
CA LEU A 358 2.57 21.82 -8.20
C LEU A 358 1.27 21.08 -7.86
N SER A 359 1.22 20.38 -6.72
CA SER A 359 0.03 19.66 -6.27
C SER A 359 -1.20 20.56 -6.12
N LEU A 360 -1.04 21.80 -5.62
CA LEU A 360 -2.12 22.77 -5.51
C LEU A 360 -2.60 23.24 -6.90
N ALA A 361 -1.68 23.57 -7.81
CA ALA A 361 -2.03 23.99 -9.17
C ALA A 361 -2.76 22.88 -9.95
N MET A 362 -2.36 21.63 -9.75
CA MET A 362 -3.07 20.48 -10.32
C MET A 362 -4.48 20.34 -9.75
N ARG A 363 -4.68 20.48 -8.45
CA ARG A 363 -6.01 20.47 -7.80
C ARG A 363 -6.91 21.57 -8.32
N ASP A 364 -6.37 22.78 -8.52
CA ASP A 364 -7.11 23.91 -9.09
C ASP A 364 -7.56 23.61 -10.54
N SER A 365 -6.81 22.77 -11.25
CA SER A 365 -7.11 22.29 -12.59
C SER A 365 -8.00 21.04 -12.61
N GLY A 366 -8.53 20.59 -11.48
CA GLY A 366 -9.39 19.41 -11.40
C GLY A 366 -8.67 18.06 -11.41
N VAL A 367 -7.38 18.03 -11.03
CA VAL A 367 -6.58 16.80 -10.97
C VAL A 367 -6.06 16.56 -9.55
N MET A 368 -6.36 15.40 -8.98
CA MET A 368 -5.90 15.01 -7.66
C MET A 368 -4.56 14.28 -7.73
N VAL A 369 -3.49 14.93 -7.23
CA VAL A 369 -2.16 14.38 -7.12
C VAL A 369 -1.59 14.62 -5.71
N GLY A 370 -0.76 13.71 -5.21
CA GLY A 370 -0.14 13.79 -3.89
C GLY A 370 1.25 14.41 -3.92
N ALA A 371 1.47 15.48 -3.14
CA ALA A 371 2.83 15.96 -2.88
C ALA A 371 3.50 15.07 -1.81
N ILE A 372 4.60 14.43 -2.17
CA ILE A 372 5.44 13.62 -1.28
C ILE A 372 6.65 14.48 -0.89
N VAL A 373 6.71 14.81 0.39
CA VAL A 373 7.69 15.75 0.93
C VAL A 373 8.34 15.20 2.20
N PHE A 374 9.39 15.83 2.70
CA PHE A 374 9.95 15.48 4.02
C PHE A 374 8.86 15.50 5.10
N PRO A 375 8.81 14.51 6.03
CA PRO A 375 9.79 13.45 6.27
C PRO A 375 9.56 12.14 5.50
N MET A 376 8.59 12.04 4.59
CA MET A 376 8.30 10.83 3.83
C MET A 376 9.42 10.48 2.83
N VAL A 377 10.12 11.48 2.34
CA VAL A 377 11.31 11.38 1.50
C VAL A 377 12.40 12.31 2.04
N ALA A 378 13.65 12.12 1.63
CA ALA A 378 14.75 12.98 2.03
C ALA A 378 14.51 14.43 1.58
N ARG A 379 15.19 15.39 2.24
CA ARG A 379 15.22 16.79 1.80
C ARG A 379 15.77 16.84 0.37
N ASP A 380 15.28 17.74 -0.42
CA ASP A 380 15.63 17.91 -1.85
C ASP A 380 15.25 16.74 -2.76
N LYS A 381 14.44 15.79 -2.25
CA LYS A 381 13.87 14.66 -2.99
C LYS A 381 12.34 14.72 -3.06
N ALA A 382 11.76 15.90 -2.85
CA ALA A 382 10.31 16.07 -2.93
C ALA A 382 9.82 15.86 -4.36
N ARG A 383 8.63 15.31 -4.47
CA ARG A 383 7.97 14.99 -5.75
C ARG A 383 6.47 15.12 -5.66
N VAL A 384 5.81 15.24 -6.78
CA VAL A 384 4.39 14.92 -6.92
C VAL A 384 4.30 13.49 -7.44
N ARG A 385 3.61 12.62 -6.69
CA ARG A 385 3.44 11.22 -7.08
C ARG A 385 2.13 11.05 -7.83
N THR A 386 2.22 10.52 -9.06
CA THR A 386 1.07 10.08 -9.83
C THR A 386 1.00 8.57 -9.88
N GLN A 387 -0.21 8.03 -9.87
CA GLN A 387 -0.48 6.61 -9.94
C GLN A 387 -1.45 6.36 -11.09
N MET A 388 -1.00 5.55 -12.04
CA MET A 388 -1.83 5.21 -13.19
C MET A 388 -2.92 4.22 -12.81
N SER A 389 -3.99 4.23 -13.55
CA SER A 389 -5.11 3.30 -13.40
C SER A 389 -5.55 2.79 -14.77
N ALA A 390 -5.92 1.52 -14.81
CA ALA A 390 -6.51 0.90 -16.00
C ALA A 390 -7.86 1.53 -16.40
N GLY A 391 -8.51 2.22 -15.47
CA GLY A 391 -9.78 2.89 -15.74
C GLY A 391 -9.66 4.27 -16.38
N LEU A 392 -8.47 4.90 -16.39
CA LEU A 392 -8.26 6.19 -17.06
C LEU A 392 -8.42 6.04 -18.56
N SER A 393 -9.17 6.93 -19.17
CA SER A 393 -9.28 7.04 -20.62
C SER A 393 -8.11 7.83 -21.21
N ARG A 394 -7.94 7.78 -22.53
CA ARG A 394 -6.93 8.59 -23.21
C ARG A 394 -7.21 10.09 -23.03
N GLU A 395 -8.48 10.47 -23.10
CA GLU A 395 -8.94 11.84 -22.88
C GLU A 395 -8.62 12.32 -21.45
N ASP A 396 -8.79 11.45 -20.43
CA ASP A 396 -8.39 11.78 -19.05
C ASP A 396 -6.89 12.06 -18.95
N LEU A 397 -6.07 11.23 -19.60
CA LEU A 397 -4.61 11.38 -19.58
C LEU A 397 -4.18 12.66 -20.32
N ASP A 398 -4.81 13.00 -21.45
CA ASP A 398 -4.51 14.22 -22.21
C ASP A 398 -4.91 15.48 -21.40
N GLU A 399 -6.05 15.45 -20.70
CA GLU A 399 -6.48 16.52 -19.80
C GLU A 399 -5.47 16.73 -18.67
N VAL A 400 -4.98 15.63 -18.06
CA VAL A 400 -3.98 15.65 -17.02
C VAL A 400 -2.64 16.20 -17.52
N LEU A 401 -2.15 15.75 -18.67
CA LEU A 401 -0.91 16.23 -19.27
C LEU A 401 -0.96 17.72 -19.56
N HIS A 402 -2.09 18.21 -20.09
CA HIS A 402 -2.29 19.65 -20.30
C HIS A 402 -2.26 20.43 -18.96
N ALA A 403 -2.86 19.87 -17.90
CA ALA A 403 -2.82 20.45 -16.57
C ALA A 403 -1.37 20.51 -16.02
N PHE A 404 -0.59 19.43 -16.19
CA PHE A 404 0.83 19.40 -15.81
C PHE A 404 1.66 20.43 -16.57
N GLU A 405 1.50 20.53 -17.89
CA GLU A 405 2.21 21.51 -18.71
C GLU A 405 1.93 22.94 -18.21
N LYS A 406 0.66 23.29 -18.04
CA LYS A 406 0.24 24.59 -17.54
C LYS A 406 0.79 24.88 -16.14
N ALA A 407 0.65 23.91 -15.22
CA ALA A 407 1.12 24.03 -13.84
C ALA A 407 2.65 24.14 -13.78
N GLY A 408 3.37 23.27 -14.50
CA GLY A 408 4.83 23.25 -14.53
C GLY A 408 5.43 24.56 -15.01
N LYS A 409 4.91 25.10 -16.14
CA LYS A 409 5.31 26.42 -16.65
C LYS A 409 4.99 27.55 -15.67
N SER A 410 3.83 27.51 -15.01
CA SER A 410 3.41 28.57 -14.06
C SER A 410 4.30 28.68 -12.82
N ILE A 411 4.91 27.56 -12.41
CA ILE A 411 5.80 27.51 -11.23
C ILE A 411 7.28 27.52 -11.59
N GLY A 412 7.62 27.46 -12.89
CA GLY A 412 9.01 27.45 -13.40
C GLY A 412 9.71 26.11 -13.20
N LEU A 413 8.98 25.00 -13.23
CA LEU A 413 9.55 23.66 -13.12
C LEU A 413 10.00 23.12 -14.49
N ILE A 414 9.32 23.50 -15.56
CA ILE A 414 9.64 23.24 -16.97
C ILE A 414 9.60 24.52 -17.81
#